data_180a4c60c2c6c9dabb2107c42c2e2017
#
_entry.id   180a4c60c2c6c9dabb2107c42c2e2017
#
_cell.length_a   1.000
_cell.length_b   1.000
_cell.length_c   1.000
_cell.angle_alpha   90.00
_cell.angle_beta   90.00
_cell.angle_gamma   90.00
#
_symmetry.space_group_name_H-M   'P 1'
#
loop_
_entity.id
_entity.type
_entity.pdbx_description
1 polymer ?
#
loop_
_entity_poly.entity_id
_entity_poly.type
_entity_poly.pdbx_seq_one_letter_code
_entity_poly.pdbx_strand_id
1 'polypeptide(L)'
;MRKTIQFLQLAFILLLATACAETSPFKYESVPNDPLKARIYTLDNGLKVYMTVNKETPRIQTYIAVRVGGKNDPAETTGLAHYFEHLMFKGTQQFGTQNYEQEKPMLDQIEQLFEVYRKTTDEAERQAIYHQIDSVSYEASKLAIPNEYDKLMSAIGATGTNAYTGFDQTVYVEDIPSNQIDNWAKIQADRFENNVIRGFHTELETVYEEKNMSLTSDGRKVYEAVLTALFPDHPYGTQTVLGTQENLKNPSITNIKNYHKTWYVPNNMAICLSGDFDPDQMIETINKYFGHLKPNPNLPKLPVTHESPIKAPVIKEVLGVDAENVTLGWRFPGAASPDQDLLNLTGEIINNGKAGLLDIDLVQQQKVLSCYAGTYGMSDYNAFVISGRCLLYTSDAA
;
A
#
# COMPACT_ATOMS: atom_id res chain seq x y z
N MET A 1 -44.78 55.75 -3.27
CA MET A 1 -43.97 55.55 -2.10
C MET A 1 -44.02 54.12 -1.51
N ARG A 2 -45.15 53.50 -1.21
CA ARG A 2 -45.23 52.14 -0.64
C ARG A 2 -44.67 51.02 -1.55
N LYS A 3 -44.89 51.08 -2.87
CA LYS A 3 -44.39 50.10 -3.85
C LYS A 3 -42.88 50.20 -4.06
N THR A 4 -42.33 51.41 -3.97
CA THR A 4 -40.86 51.63 -4.10
C THR A 4 -40.09 51.11 -2.89
N ILE A 5 -40.67 51.20 -1.67
CA ILE A 5 -40.05 50.67 -0.44
C ILE A 5 -40.09 49.14 -0.42
N GLN A 6 -41.15 48.51 -0.93
CA GLN A 6 -41.21 47.04 -1.05
C GLN A 6 -40.22 46.51 -2.08
N PHE A 7 -39.95 47.20 -3.17
CA PHE A 7 -38.95 46.82 -4.16
C PHE A 7 -37.52 46.94 -3.62
N LEU A 8 -37.26 47.99 -2.84
CA LEU A 8 -35.95 48.19 -2.16
C LEU A 8 -35.70 47.14 -1.06
N GLN A 9 -36.72 46.75 -0.31
CA GLN A 9 -36.62 45.67 0.69
C GLN A 9 -36.40 44.29 0.05
N LEU A 10 -37.07 44.00 -1.08
CA LEU A 10 -36.87 42.75 -1.83
C LEU A 10 -35.48 42.69 -2.47
N ALA A 11 -34.96 43.81 -3.01
CA ALA A 11 -33.62 43.90 -3.54
C ALA A 11 -32.53 43.77 -2.47
N PHE A 12 -32.78 44.30 -1.26
CA PHE A 12 -31.85 44.15 -0.12
C PHE A 12 -31.86 42.73 0.45
N ILE A 13 -32.97 42.02 0.43
CA ILE A 13 -33.06 40.60 0.83
C ILE A 13 -32.38 39.70 -0.24
N LEU A 14 -32.50 40.02 -1.53
CA LEU A 14 -31.78 39.31 -2.60
C LEU A 14 -30.26 39.57 -2.55
N LEU A 15 -29.81 40.76 -2.17
CA LEU A 15 -28.38 41.07 -1.98
C LEU A 15 -27.78 40.39 -0.73
N LEU A 16 -28.57 40.16 0.31
CA LEU A 16 -28.15 39.40 1.50
C LEU A 16 -28.14 37.89 1.27
N ALA A 17 -28.87 37.36 0.29
CA ALA A 17 -28.89 35.96 -0.07
C ALA A 17 -27.72 35.54 -1.00
N THR A 18 -26.99 36.53 -1.56
CA THR A 18 -25.79 36.28 -2.39
C THR A 18 -24.46 36.41 -1.62
N ALA A 19 -24.52 36.72 -0.32
CA ALA A 19 -23.35 36.85 0.51
C ALA A 19 -23.34 35.74 1.55
N CYS A 20 -22.86 34.57 1.20
CA CYS A 20 -22.17 33.57 2.00
C CYS A 20 -22.21 32.23 1.28
N ALA A 21 -21.68 32.16 0.07
CA ALA A 21 -20.90 30.99 -0.28
C ALA A 21 -19.52 31.29 0.30
N GLU A 22 -19.25 30.87 1.54
CA GLU A 22 -17.88 30.79 2.04
C GLU A 22 -17.15 29.88 1.06
N THR A 23 -16.37 30.48 0.17
CA THR A 23 -15.46 29.70 -0.67
C THR A 23 -14.46 29.07 0.28
N SER A 24 -14.40 27.75 0.28
CA SER A 24 -13.44 26.99 1.09
C SER A 24 -12.06 27.66 0.98
N PRO A 25 -11.34 27.85 2.09
CA PRO A 25 -10.01 28.45 2.06
C PRO A 25 -9.00 27.56 1.32
N PHE A 26 -9.35 26.31 1.05
CA PHE A 26 -8.49 25.35 0.38
C PHE A 26 -8.59 25.46 -1.14
N LYS A 27 -7.43 25.67 -1.78
CA LYS A 27 -7.33 25.65 -3.24
C LYS A 27 -7.05 24.21 -3.71
N TYR A 28 -7.58 23.89 -4.89
CA TYR A 28 -7.34 22.60 -5.53
C TYR A 28 -6.89 22.77 -6.99
N GLU A 29 -6.16 21.78 -7.46
CA GLU A 29 -5.83 21.58 -8.86
C GLU A 29 -6.87 20.63 -9.49
N SER A 30 -7.10 20.77 -10.78
CA SER A 30 -7.94 19.86 -11.57
C SER A 30 -7.28 19.57 -12.91
N VAL A 31 -7.50 18.37 -13.43
CA VAL A 31 -6.98 17.98 -14.74
C VAL A 31 -8.03 18.31 -15.81
N PRO A 32 -7.68 19.06 -16.86
CA PRO A 32 -8.62 19.36 -17.95
C PRO A 32 -9.15 18.08 -18.60
N ASN A 33 -10.44 18.02 -18.81
CA ASN A 33 -11.15 16.87 -19.42
C ASN A 33 -11.09 15.56 -18.61
N ASP A 34 -10.73 15.62 -17.34
CA ASP A 34 -10.81 14.45 -16.47
C ASP A 34 -12.27 14.00 -16.31
N PRO A 35 -12.62 12.77 -16.74
CA PRO A 35 -13.98 12.24 -16.61
C PRO A 35 -14.41 12.08 -15.15
N LEU A 36 -13.48 11.89 -14.23
CA LEU A 36 -13.74 11.75 -12.80
C LEU A 36 -13.89 13.11 -12.10
N LYS A 37 -13.51 14.21 -12.77
CA LYS A 37 -13.52 15.59 -12.24
C LYS A 37 -12.82 15.68 -10.89
N ALA A 38 -11.68 15.01 -10.76
CA ALA A 38 -10.94 14.94 -9.53
C ALA A 38 -10.49 16.34 -9.06
N ARG A 39 -10.66 16.62 -7.78
CA ARG A 39 -10.05 17.77 -7.10
C ARG A 39 -8.81 17.30 -6.35
N ILE A 40 -7.68 17.94 -6.57
CA ILE A 40 -6.40 17.59 -5.96
C ILE A 40 -5.98 18.73 -5.04
N TYR A 41 -6.06 18.49 -3.75
CA TYR A 41 -5.63 19.43 -2.72
C TYR A 41 -4.21 19.08 -2.23
N THR A 42 -3.49 20.10 -1.80
CA THR A 42 -2.21 19.93 -1.08
C THR A 42 -2.30 20.75 0.20
N LEU A 43 -2.27 20.05 1.35
CA LEU A 43 -2.28 20.72 2.65
C LEU A 43 -0.92 21.36 2.96
N ASP A 44 -0.89 22.29 3.91
CA ASP A 44 0.34 23.03 4.29
C ASP A 44 1.49 22.11 4.74
N ASN A 45 1.16 20.93 5.27
CA ASN A 45 2.14 19.92 5.65
C ASN A 45 2.58 19.00 4.49
N GLY A 46 2.11 19.27 3.26
CA GLY A 46 2.47 18.54 2.05
C GLY A 46 1.63 17.29 1.77
N LEU A 47 0.63 16.97 2.61
CA LEU A 47 -0.30 15.86 2.36
C LEU A 47 -1.15 16.17 1.11
N LYS A 48 -1.17 15.24 0.15
CA LYS A 48 -2.04 15.33 -1.01
C LYS A 48 -3.38 14.65 -0.76
N VAL A 49 -4.46 15.29 -1.19
CA VAL A 49 -5.81 14.72 -1.06
C VAL A 49 -6.50 14.76 -2.42
N TYR A 50 -6.82 13.58 -2.94
CA TYR A 50 -7.54 13.39 -4.20
C TYR A 50 -8.99 13.07 -3.91
N MET A 51 -9.90 13.79 -4.53
CA MET A 51 -11.35 13.66 -4.28
C MET A 51 -12.12 13.54 -5.58
N THR A 52 -12.93 12.50 -5.70
CA THR A 52 -13.95 12.35 -6.75
C THR A 52 -15.31 12.13 -6.13
N VAL A 53 -16.32 12.88 -6.60
CA VAL A 53 -17.68 12.78 -6.06
C VAL A 53 -18.50 11.82 -6.89
N ASN A 54 -19.06 10.80 -6.24
CA ASN A 54 -20.06 9.91 -6.78
C ASN A 54 -21.19 9.72 -5.76
N LYS A 55 -22.39 10.14 -6.10
CA LYS A 55 -23.55 10.12 -5.19
C LYS A 55 -24.52 8.96 -5.42
N GLU A 56 -24.09 7.93 -6.16
CA GLU A 56 -24.95 6.77 -6.44
C GLU A 56 -25.20 5.91 -5.21
N THR A 57 -24.23 5.87 -4.29
CA THR A 57 -24.34 5.14 -3.01
C THR A 57 -23.89 6.04 -1.86
N PRO A 58 -24.51 5.94 -0.66
CA PRO A 58 -24.12 6.75 0.50
C PRO A 58 -22.86 6.19 1.18
N ARG A 59 -21.82 5.95 0.40
CA ARG A 59 -20.53 5.38 0.87
C ARG A 59 -19.37 6.14 0.26
N ILE A 60 -18.22 5.98 0.88
CA ILE A 60 -16.94 6.56 0.46
C ILE A 60 -15.88 5.46 0.44
N GLN A 61 -15.32 5.20 -0.74
CA GLN A 61 -14.12 4.42 -0.88
C GLN A 61 -12.91 5.27 -0.51
N THR A 62 -12.10 4.80 0.41
CA THR A 62 -10.95 5.51 0.95
C THR A 62 -9.66 4.76 0.67
N TYR A 63 -8.60 5.48 0.32
CA TYR A 63 -7.24 4.97 0.21
C TYR A 63 -6.30 5.92 0.93
N ILE A 64 -5.42 5.39 1.78
CA ILE A 64 -4.26 6.12 2.29
C ILE A 64 -3.03 5.45 1.72
N ALA A 65 -2.37 6.14 0.79
CA ALA A 65 -1.18 5.65 0.12
C ALA A 65 0.07 6.31 0.71
N VAL A 66 1.07 5.50 1.03
CA VAL A 66 2.41 5.95 1.42
C VAL A 66 3.38 5.60 0.31
N ARG A 67 4.15 6.56 -0.16
CA ARG A 67 5.10 6.38 -1.27
C ARG A 67 6.38 5.69 -0.78
N VAL A 68 6.22 4.47 -0.31
CA VAL A 68 7.30 3.62 0.19
C VAL A 68 6.86 2.16 0.12
N GLY A 69 7.76 1.27 -0.25
CA GLY A 69 7.49 -0.15 -0.39
C GLY A 69 8.77 -0.97 -0.38
N GLY A 70 8.70 -2.22 -0.83
CA GLY A 70 9.79 -3.17 -0.72
C GLY A 70 11.11 -2.74 -1.37
N LYS A 71 11.10 -1.85 -2.37
CA LYS A 71 12.36 -1.30 -2.95
C LYS A 71 13.11 -0.38 -1.99
N ASN A 72 12.44 0.14 -0.97
CA ASN A 72 12.98 1.06 0.02
C ASN A 72 13.51 0.35 1.26
N ASP A 73 13.33 -0.96 1.34
CA ASP A 73 13.84 -1.76 2.45
C ASP A 73 15.37 -1.74 2.47
N PRO A 74 16.00 -1.64 3.63
CA PRO A 74 17.43 -1.91 3.74
C PRO A 74 17.75 -3.33 3.28
N ALA A 75 18.85 -3.51 2.54
CA ALA A 75 19.21 -4.81 1.97
C ALA A 75 19.34 -5.93 3.01
N GLU A 76 19.74 -5.57 4.23
CA GLU A 76 19.89 -6.47 5.37
C GLU A 76 18.59 -6.76 6.14
N THR A 77 17.48 -6.09 5.79
CA THR A 77 16.16 -6.25 6.43
C THR A 77 15.02 -6.17 5.40
N THR A 78 15.15 -6.89 4.31
CA THR A 78 14.09 -6.95 3.28
C THR A 78 12.81 -7.57 3.82
N GLY A 79 11.66 -7.12 3.32
CA GLY A 79 10.34 -7.46 3.84
C GLY A 79 9.84 -6.53 4.94
N LEU A 80 10.63 -5.50 5.28
CA LEU A 80 10.29 -4.56 6.34
C LEU A 80 9.04 -3.74 6.01
N ALA A 81 8.88 -3.29 4.77
CA ALA A 81 7.70 -2.55 4.33
C ALA A 81 6.41 -3.35 4.54
N HIS A 82 6.40 -4.62 4.11
CA HIS A 82 5.27 -5.52 4.25
C HIS A 82 5.00 -5.87 5.73
N TYR A 83 6.06 -6.16 6.47
CA TYR A 83 5.91 -6.45 7.90
C TYR A 83 5.36 -5.25 8.67
N PHE A 84 5.80 -4.03 8.34
CA PHE A 84 5.26 -2.83 8.97
C PHE A 84 3.80 -2.58 8.59
N GLU A 85 3.37 -2.93 7.37
CA GLU A 85 1.96 -2.91 6.99
C GLU A 85 1.10 -3.71 7.97
N HIS A 86 1.48 -4.94 8.31
CA HIS A 86 0.79 -5.78 9.30
C HIS A 86 0.76 -5.12 10.69
N LEU A 87 1.88 -4.53 11.11
CA LEU A 87 1.98 -3.88 12.42
C LEU A 87 1.11 -2.63 12.54
N MET A 88 0.74 -2.00 11.43
CA MET A 88 -0.20 -0.88 11.41
C MET A 88 -1.61 -1.26 11.86
N PHE A 89 -1.98 -2.53 11.90
CA PHE A 89 -3.27 -3.03 12.39
C PHE A 89 -3.28 -3.33 13.90
N LYS A 90 -2.13 -3.21 14.59
CA LYS A 90 -2.00 -3.59 16.00
C LYS A 90 -2.39 -2.50 16.99
N GLY A 91 -2.77 -1.33 16.50
CA GLY A 91 -3.29 -0.22 17.30
C GLY A 91 -2.27 0.88 17.60
N THR A 92 -2.67 1.78 18.48
CA THR A 92 -1.95 3.00 18.82
C THR A 92 -1.73 3.09 20.34
N GLN A 93 -1.36 4.28 20.81
CA GLN A 93 -1.34 4.58 22.24
C GLN A 93 -2.76 4.67 22.83
N GLN A 94 -3.80 4.89 22.00
CA GLN A 94 -5.19 5.11 22.42
C GLN A 94 -6.08 3.88 22.29
N PHE A 95 -5.79 2.98 21.35
CA PHE A 95 -6.52 1.73 21.13
C PHE A 95 -5.56 0.56 20.84
N GLY A 96 -6.04 -0.67 20.99
CA GLY A 96 -5.22 -1.89 20.93
C GLY A 96 -4.59 -2.26 22.27
N THR A 97 -4.86 -1.50 23.33
CA THR A 97 -4.33 -1.74 24.67
C THR A 97 -5.32 -1.32 25.75
N GLN A 98 -5.30 -2.03 26.88
CA GLN A 98 -6.06 -1.65 28.09
C GLN A 98 -5.37 -0.52 28.84
N ASN A 99 -4.04 -0.43 28.79
CA ASN A 99 -3.25 0.59 29.48
C ASN A 99 -1.86 0.73 28.85
N TYR A 100 -1.68 1.73 28.01
CA TYR A 100 -0.41 1.98 27.31
C TYR A 100 0.75 2.30 28.25
N GLU A 101 0.50 3.05 29.35
CA GLU A 101 1.55 3.42 30.29
C GLU A 101 2.16 2.20 30.99
N GLN A 102 1.35 1.18 31.25
CA GLN A 102 1.82 -0.09 31.81
C GLN A 102 2.45 -0.99 30.73
N GLU A 103 1.97 -0.95 29.50
CA GLU A 103 2.45 -1.75 28.38
C GLU A 103 3.81 -1.26 27.85
N LYS A 104 3.98 0.05 27.75
CA LYS A 104 5.16 0.69 27.14
C LYS A 104 6.51 0.18 27.66
N PRO A 105 6.78 0.06 28.97
CA PRO A 105 8.06 -0.45 29.47
C PRO A 105 8.38 -1.86 28.97
N MET A 106 7.36 -2.72 28.81
CA MET A 106 7.54 -4.07 28.28
C MET A 106 7.85 -4.05 26.78
N LEU A 107 7.17 -3.20 26.01
CA LEU A 107 7.46 -3.02 24.60
C LEU A 107 8.88 -2.48 24.35
N ASP A 108 9.32 -1.54 25.18
CA ASP A 108 10.70 -1.01 25.14
C ASP A 108 11.73 -2.11 25.50
N GLN A 109 11.43 -2.98 26.45
CA GLN A 109 12.27 -4.12 26.81
C GLN A 109 12.33 -5.16 25.68
N ILE A 110 11.20 -5.46 25.04
CA ILE A 110 11.14 -6.36 23.86
C ILE A 110 12.03 -5.82 22.74
N GLU A 111 11.96 -4.52 22.43
CA GLU A 111 12.82 -3.90 21.43
C GLU A 111 14.32 -4.09 21.79
N GLN A 112 14.71 -3.80 23.03
CA GLN A 112 16.09 -3.96 23.47
C GLN A 112 16.56 -5.41 23.33
N LEU A 113 15.74 -6.37 23.72
CA LEU A 113 16.06 -7.79 23.63
C LEU A 113 16.24 -8.24 22.17
N PHE A 114 15.40 -7.77 21.24
CA PHE A 114 15.56 -8.05 19.81
C PHE A 114 16.85 -7.45 19.25
N GLU A 115 17.26 -6.25 19.66
CA GLU A 115 18.50 -5.64 19.21
C GLU A 115 19.75 -6.35 19.78
N VAL A 116 19.65 -6.99 20.95
CA VAL A 116 20.70 -7.87 21.50
C VAL A 116 20.69 -9.21 20.73
N TYR A 117 19.53 -9.83 20.57
CA TYR A 117 19.34 -11.09 19.83
C TYR A 117 19.97 -11.05 18.45
N ARG A 118 19.79 -9.96 17.70
CA ARG A 118 20.35 -9.77 16.35
C ARG A 118 21.89 -9.78 16.31
N LYS A 119 22.54 -9.33 17.37
CA LYS A 119 23.99 -9.21 17.46
C LYS A 119 24.65 -10.45 18.05
N THR A 120 23.87 -11.29 18.69
CA THR A 120 24.36 -12.52 19.34
C THR A 120 24.52 -13.63 18.30
N THR A 121 25.65 -14.27 18.25
CA THR A 121 25.98 -15.36 17.32
C THR A 121 26.01 -16.73 18.00
N ASP A 122 26.17 -16.77 19.31
CA ASP A 122 26.13 -18.03 20.09
C ASP A 122 24.69 -18.53 20.18
N GLU A 123 24.46 -19.76 19.75
CA GLU A 123 23.11 -20.33 19.65
C GLU A 123 22.43 -20.52 21.01
N ALA A 124 23.17 -20.93 22.03
CA ALA A 124 22.62 -21.12 23.37
C ALA A 124 22.21 -19.77 24.00
N GLU A 125 23.03 -18.75 23.79
CA GLU A 125 22.73 -17.40 24.23
C GLU A 125 21.53 -16.82 23.47
N ARG A 126 21.44 -17.03 22.15
CA ARG A 126 20.27 -16.62 21.33
C ARG A 126 18.99 -17.25 21.83
N GLN A 127 19.01 -18.56 22.13
CA GLN A 127 17.84 -19.25 22.70
C GLN A 127 17.43 -18.66 24.06
N ALA A 128 18.40 -18.36 24.93
CA ALA A 128 18.13 -17.75 26.22
C ALA A 128 17.49 -16.35 26.09
N ILE A 129 17.97 -15.52 25.14
CA ILE A 129 17.39 -14.19 24.86
C ILE A 129 15.98 -14.36 24.28
N TYR A 130 15.78 -15.33 23.38
CA TYR A 130 14.48 -15.59 22.77
C TYR A 130 13.44 -15.99 23.82
N HIS A 131 13.80 -16.83 24.81
CA HIS A 131 12.92 -17.12 25.94
C HIS A 131 12.58 -15.90 26.80
N GLN A 132 13.50 -14.94 26.91
CA GLN A 132 13.18 -13.66 27.60
C GLN A 132 12.20 -12.83 26.76
N ILE A 133 12.40 -12.73 25.43
CA ILE A 133 11.49 -12.06 24.52
C ILE A 133 10.09 -12.65 24.65
N ASP A 134 9.98 -13.97 24.63
CA ASP A 134 8.72 -14.71 24.76
C ASP A 134 8.02 -14.37 26.09
N SER A 135 8.75 -14.43 27.18
CA SER A 135 8.22 -14.14 28.52
C SER A 135 7.68 -12.70 28.64
N VAL A 136 8.45 -11.71 28.19
CA VAL A 136 8.02 -10.30 28.26
C VAL A 136 6.88 -10.04 27.28
N SER A 137 6.91 -10.63 26.09
CA SER A 137 5.83 -10.54 25.09
C SER A 137 4.51 -11.12 25.61
N TYR A 138 4.58 -12.24 26.34
CA TYR A 138 3.41 -12.82 26.99
C TYR A 138 2.83 -11.89 28.07
N GLU A 139 3.66 -11.26 28.93
CA GLU A 139 3.16 -10.28 29.91
C GLU A 139 2.54 -9.05 29.21
N ALA A 140 3.16 -8.51 28.17
CA ALA A 140 2.64 -7.39 27.39
C ALA A 140 1.30 -7.76 26.73
N SER A 141 1.14 -9.00 26.22
CA SER A 141 -0.07 -9.45 25.55
C SER A 141 -1.31 -9.45 26.46
N LYS A 142 -1.14 -9.51 27.78
CA LYS A 142 -2.26 -9.43 28.75
C LYS A 142 -2.91 -8.05 28.76
N LEU A 143 -2.18 -7.01 28.35
CA LEU A 143 -2.69 -5.65 28.21
C LEU A 143 -3.22 -5.36 26.81
N ALA A 144 -2.83 -6.13 25.81
CA ALA A 144 -3.29 -5.93 24.43
C ALA A 144 -4.79 -6.25 24.29
N ILE A 145 -5.47 -5.49 23.42
CA ILE A 145 -6.84 -5.75 22.98
C ILE A 145 -6.76 -6.22 21.52
N PRO A 146 -6.82 -7.54 21.28
CA PRO A 146 -6.67 -8.07 19.93
C PRO A 146 -7.75 -7.57 18.97
N ASN A 147 -7.34 -7.20 17.76
CA ASN A 147 -8.21 -6.80 16.65
C ASN A 147 -9.13 -5.61 17.01
N GLU A 148 -8.68 -4.71 17.91
CA GLU A 148 -9.50 -3.55 18.28
C GLU A 148 -9.68 -2.59 17.12
N TYR A 149 -8.66 -2.42 16.27
CA TYR A 149 -8.80 -1.64 15.04
C TYR A 149 -9.94 -2.17 14.15
N ASP A 150 -10.00 -3.47 13.89
CA ASP A 150 -11.06 -4.07 13.08
C ASP A 150 -12.45 -3.91 13.73
N LYS A 151 -12.51 -3.97 15.05
CA LYS A 151 -13.75 -3.71 15.81
C LYS A 151 -14.19 -2.25 15.68
N LEU A 152 -13.26 -1.30 15.75
CA LEU A 152 -13.55 0.13 15.56
C LEU A 152 -14.02 0.40 14.13
N MET A 153 -13.36 -0.16 13.12
CA MET A 153 -13.76 -0.01 11.73
C MET A 153 -15.12 -0.66 11.47
N SER A 154 -15.37 -1.84 12.00
CA SER A 154 -16.68 -2.50 11.91
C SER A 154 -17.79 -1.72 12.61
N ALA A 155 -17.49 -1.10 13.78
CA ALA A 155 -18.45 -0.29 14.52
C ALA A 155 -18.92 0.97 13.76
N ILE A 156 -18.06 1.54 12.92
CA ILE A 156 -18.44 2.63 12.01
C ILE A 156 -19.04 2.15 10.68
N GLY A 157 -19.23 0.84 10.51
CA GLY A 157 -19.81 0.25 9.29
C GLY A 157 -18.84 0.19 8.11
N ALA A 158 -17.54 0.20 8.35
CA ALA A 158 -16.54 -0.03 7.31
C ALA A 158 -16.61 -1.46 6.78
N THR A 159 -16.34 -1.60 5.50
CA THR A 159 -16.21 -2.89 4.81
C THR A 159 -14.96 -2.87 3.93
N GLY A 160 -14.44 -4.05 3.58
CA GLY A 160 -13.26 -4.16 2.72
C GLY A 160 -11.99 -3.56 3.34
N THR A 161 -11.95 -3.46 4.68
CA THR A 161 -10.74 -3.04 5.41
C THR A 161 -9.59 -3.97 5.07
N ASN A 162 -8.57 -3.42 4.42
CA ASN A 162 -7.41 -4.17 3.96
C ASN A 162 -6.20 -3.25 3.75
N ALA A 163 -5.06 -3.85 3.41
CA ALA A 163 -3.89 -3.12 2.94
C ALA A 163 -3.10 -3.98 1.94
N TYR A 164 -2.18 -3.36 1.23
CA TYR A 164 -1.25 -4.07 0.38
C TYR A 164 0.05 -3.29 0.23
N THR A 165 1.15 -4.03 0.14
CA THR A 165 2.49 -3.49 -0.09
C THR A 165 3.00 -3.93 -1.46
N GLY A 166 3.44 -2.96 -2.27
CA GLY A 166 4.17 -3.18 -3.51
C GLY A 166 5.65 -2.79 -3.37
N PHE A 167 6.35 -2.72 -4.49
CA PHE A 167 7.72 -2.21 -4.48
C PHE A 167 7.80 -0.71 -4.20
N ASP A 168 6.82 0.07 -4.66
CA ASP A 168 6.85 1.53 -4.69
C ASP A 168 5.92 2.18 -3.66
N GLN A 169 4.98 1.43 -3.11
CA GLN A 169 3.93 1.97 -2.26
C GLN A 169 3.38 0.94 -1.28
N THR A 170 2.86 1.45 -0.16
CA THR A 170 2.00 0.73 0.78
C THR A 170 0.67 1.47 0.87
N VAL A 171 -0.45 0.77 0.72
CA VAL A 171 -1.77 1.37 0.62
C VAL A 171 -2.73 0.70 1.59
N TYR A 172 -3.50 1.50 2.31
CA TYR A 172 -4.55 1.09 3.25
C TYR A 172 -5.91 1.47 2.66
N VAL A 173 -6.86 0.55 2.70
CA VAL A 173 -8.13 0.65 1.96
C VAL A 173 -9.31 0.37 2.88
N GLU A 174 -10.33 1.21 2.84
CA GLU A 174 -11.63 0.96 3.48
C GLU A 174 -12.76 1.54 2.61
N ASP A 175 -13.93 0.92 2.69
CA ASP A 175 -15.19 1.46 2.20
C ASP A 175 -16.08 1.78 3.41
N ILE A 176 -16.43 3.05 3.62
CA ILE A 176 -17.14 3.54 4.80
C ILE A 176 -18.47 4.19 4.44
N PRO A 177 -19.48 4.17 5.34
CA PRO A 177 -20.65 5.04 5.18
C PRO A 177 -20.27 6.53 5.16
N SER A 178 -20.89 7.31 4.30
CA SER A 178 -20.57 8.74 4.09
C SER A 178 -20.63 9.58 5.37
N ASN A 179 -21.54 9.24 6.28
CA ASN A 179 -21.70 9.93 7.56
C ASN A 179 -20.67 9.56 8.63
N GLN A 180 -19.71 8.67 8.30
CA GLN A 180 -18.69 8.19 9.24
C GLN A 180 -17.28 8.75 8.95
N ILE A 181 -17.16 9.68 8.03
CA ILE A 181 -15.87 10.24 7.64
C ILE A 181 -15.11 10.90 8.80
N ASP A 182 -15.79 11.56 9.72
CA ASP A 182 -15.15 12.20 10.89
C ASP A 182 -14.55 11.14 11.85
N ASN A 183 -15.27 10.05 12.09
CA ASN A 183 -14.79 8.92 12.89
C ASN A 183 -13.62 8.19 12.19
N TRP A 184 -13.76 7.93 10.89
CA TRP A 184 -12.69 7.33 10.08
C TRP A 184 -11.43 8.19 10.12
N ALA A 185 -11.54 9.48 9.82
CA ALA A 185 -10.41 10.39 9.79
C ALA A 185 -9.70 10.48 11.15
N LYS A 186 -10.45 10.47 12.25
CA LYS A 186 -9.90 10.46 13.61
C LYS A 186 -9.10 9.19 13.89
N ILE A 187 -9.66 8.01 13.57
CA ILE A 187 -9.01 6.71 13.79
C ILE A 187 -7.74 6.61 12.94
N GLN A 188 -7.84 6.99 11.65
CA GLN A 188 -6.72 6.90 10.73
C GLN A 188 -5.59 7.88 11.10
N ALA A 189 -5.91 9.13 11.44
CA ALA A 189 -4.89 10.10 11.83
C ALA A 189 -4.10 9.62 13.05
N ASP A 190 -4.78 9.11 14.09
CA ASP A 190 -4.11 8.53 15.26
C ASP A 190 -3.26 7.31 14.88
N ARG A 191 -3.76 6.43 14.00
CA ARG A 191 -3.04 5.25 13.51
C ARG A 191 -1.74 5.62 12.79
N PHE A 192 -1.76 6.66 11.97
CA PHE A 192 -0.57 7.10 11.23
C PHE A 192 0.40 7.92 12.09
N GLU A 193 -0.07 8.62 13.12
CA GLU A 193 0.76 9.42 14.01
C GLU A 193 1.34 8.62 15.17
N ASN A 194 0.49 7.83 15.84
CA ASN A 194 0.77 7.22 17.15
C ASN A 194 0.81 5.70 17.11
N ASN A 195 1.16 5.11 15.97
CA ASN A 195 1.29 3.66 15.83
C ASN A 195 2.19 3.07 16.92
N VAL A 196 1.78 1.95 17.48
CA VAL A 196 2.54 1.19 18.48
C VAL A 196 2.83 -0.21 17.94
N ILE A 197 4.09 -0.56 17.87
CA ILE A 197 4.54 -1.91 17.49
C ILE A 197 4.19 -2.87 18.62
N ARG A 198 3.13 -3.62 18.42
CA ARG A 198 2.52 -4.52 19.38
C ARG A 198 2.35 -5.91 18.78
N GLY A 199 2.51 -6.96 19.59
CA GLY A 199 2.43 -8.33 19.07
C GLY A 199 3.50 -8.67 18.03
N PHE A 200 4.66 -8.01 18.10
CA PHE A 200 5.74 -8.13 17.12
C PHE A 200 6.15 -9.59 16.88
N HIS A 201 6.35 -10.34 17.95
CA HIS A 201 6.77 -11.73 17.87
C HIS A 201 5.77 -12.62 17.11
N THR A 202 4.49 -12.56 17.48
CA THR A 202 3.42 -13.36 16.85
C THR A 202 3.18 -12.95 15.41
N GLU A 203 3.28 -11.65 15.10
CA GLU A 203 3.10 -11.18 13.73
C GLU A 203 4.26 -11.57 12.83
N LEU A 204 5.46 -11.66 13.40
CA LEU A 204 6.63 -12.17 12.67
C LEU A 204 6.40 -13.60 12.19
N GLU A 205 5.82 -14.46 13.01
CA GLU A 205 5.47 -15.83 12.63
C GLU A 205 4.47 -15.85 11.46
N THR A 206 3.44 -14.98 11.51
CA THR A 206 2.47 -14.83 10.43
C THR A 206 3.14 -14.46 9.11
N VAL A 207 3.95 -13.40 9.10
CA VAL A 207 4.66 -12.94 7.88
C VAL A 207 5.65 -13.99 7.38
N TYR A 208 6.30 -14.72 8.29
CA TYR A 208 7.19 -15.82 7.93
C TYR A 208 6.44 -16.97 7.25
N GLU A 209 5.26 -17.34 7.76
CA GLU A 209 4.40 -18.36 7.13
C GLU A 209 3.85 -17.88 5.78
N GLU A 210 3.49 -16.62 5.63
CA GLU A 210 3.10 -16.05 4.33
C GLU A 210 4.24 -16.17 3.32
N LYS A 211 5.48 -15.88 3.75
CA LYS A 211 6.65 -16.10 2.89
C LYS A 211 6.80 -17.57 2.51
N ASN A 212 6.65 -18.50 3.45
CA ASN A 212 6.69 -19.94 3.19
C ASN A 212 5.61 -20.35 2.17
N MET A 213 4.38 -19.89 2.36
CA MET A 213 3.29 -20.14 1.42
C MET A 213 3.59 -19.57 0.03
N SER A 214 4.19 -18.40 -0.05
CA SER A 214 4.58 -17.79 -1.34
C SER A 214 5.58 -18.65 -2.12
N LEU A 215 6.46 -19.37 -1.42
CA LEU A 215 7.45 -20.27 -2.03
C LEU A 215 6.82 -21.54 -2.62
N THR A 216 5.58 -21.88 -2.26
CA THR A 216 4.84 -23.01 -2.84
C THR A 216 4.09 -22.62 -4.12
N SER A 217 3.92 -21.33 -4.39
CA SER A 217 3.23 -20.82 -5.57
C SER A 217 4.17 -20.75 -6.77
N ASP A 218 3.90 -21.54 -7.80
CA ASP A 218 4.70 -21.54 -9.03
C ASP A 218 4.59 -20.20 -9.76
N GLY A 219 3.41 -19.57 -9.78
CA GLY A 219 3.25 -18.22 -10.35
C GLY A 219 4.12 -17.18 -9.64
N ARG A 220 4.28 -17.28 -8.32
CA ARG A 220 5.16 -16.38 -7.55
C ARG A 220 6.63 -16.61 -7.88
N LYS A 221 7.05 -17.87 -7.97
CA LYS A 221 8.43 -18.22 -8.37
C LYS A 221 8.76 -17.69 -9.77
N VAL A 222 7.84 -17.84 -10.73
CA VAL A 222 7.98 -17.31 -12.10
C VAL A 222 8.09 -15.79 -12.08
N TYR A 223 7.21 -15.12 -11.34
CA TYR A 223 7.24 -13.66 -11.19
C TYR A 223 8.59 -13.16 -10.64
N GLU A 224 9.10 -13.77 -9.56
CA GLU A 224 10.39 -13.42 -8.97
C GLU A 224 11.55 -13.71 -9.95
N ALA A 225 11.49 -14.82 -10.70
CA ALA A 225 12.49 -15.16 -11.73
C ALA A 225 12.51 -14.15 -12.89
N VAL A 226 11.35 -13.69 -13.35
CA VAL A 226 11.21 -12.64 -14.37
C VAL A 226 11.82 -11.33 -13.86
N LEU A 227 11.48 -10.90 -12.65
CA LEU A 227 12.04 -9.67 -12.10
C LEU A 227 13.55 -9.75 -11.91
N THR A 228 14.07 -10.85 -11.37
CA THR A 228 15.52 -11.07 -11.23
C THR A 228 16.24 -11.05 -12.57
N ALA A 229 15.62 -11.58 -13.63
CA ALA A 229 16.20 -11.56 -14.97
C ALA A 229 16.18 -10.18 -15.62
N LEU A 230 15.12 -9.42 -15.39
CA LEU A 230 14.96 -8.07 -15.93
C LEU A 230 15.74 -7.00 -15.15
N PHE A 231 15.88 -7.17 -13.83
CA PHE A 231 16.43 -6.16 -12.91
C PHE A 231 17.54 -6.75 -12.01
N PRO A 232 18.64 -7.24 -12.58
CA PRO A 232 19.69 -7.90 -11.81
C PRO A 232 20.41 -7.00 -10.79
N ASP A 233 20.43 -5.69 -11.00
CA ASP A 233 21.10 -4.71 -10.15
C ASP A 233 20.11 -3.83 -9.35
N HIS A 234 18.86 -3.73 -9.80
CA HIS A 234 17.85 -2.87 -9.19
C HIS A 234 17.05 -3.61 -8.09
N PRO A 235 16.58 -2.92 -7.02
CA PRO A 235 15.77 -3.52 -5.97
C PRO A 235 14.53 -4.31 -6.44
N TYR A 236 13.97 -4.02 -7.61
CA TYR A 236 12.88 -4.82 -8.17
C TYR A 236 13.24 -6.28 -8.44
N GLY A 237 14.50 -6.59 -8.69
CA GLY A 237 14.95 -7.95 -8.94
C GLY A 237 15.87 -8.51 -7.86
N THR A 238 16.50 -7.64 -7.04
CA THR A 238 17.41 -8.06 -5.98
C THR A 238 16.74 -8.21 -4.62
N GLN A 239 15.53 -7.65 -4.47
CA GLN A 239 14.74 -7.72 -3.24
C GLN A 239 13.35 -8.32 -3.55
N THR A 240 12.69 -8.87 -2.54
CA THR A 240 11.29 -9.28 -2.63
C THR A 240 10.48 -8.51 -1.61
N VAL A 241 9.24 -8.14 -1.96
CA VAL A 241 8.35 -7.40 -1.06
C VAL A 241 8.10 -8.15 0.25
N LEU A 242 8.03 -9.49 0.19
CA LEU A 242 7.86 -10.35 1.38
C LEU A 242 9.16 -10.56 2.16
N GLY A 243 10.29 -10.07 1.65
CA GLY A 243 11.60 -10.31 2.23
C GLY A 243 12.15 -11.72 2.00
N THR A 244 13.34 -11.97 2.53
CA THR A 244 13.97 -13.30 2.57
C THR A 244 13.67 -13.99 3.90
N GLN A 245 13.66 -15.33 3.92
CA GLN A 245 13.52 -16.09 5.17
C GLN A 245 14.61 -15.74 6.18
N GLU A 246 15.83 -15.45 5.71
CA GLU A 246 16.96 -15.07 6.57
C GLU A 246 16.73 -13.72 7.24
N ASN A 247 16.31 -12.70 6.47
CA ASN A 247 16.04 -11.38 7.02
C ASN A 247 14.86 -11.40 8.01
N LEU A 248 13.82 -12.19 7.72
CA LEU A 248 12.67 -12.35 8.62
C LEU A 248 13.05 -13.08 9.92
N LYS A 249 14.07 -13.94 9.93
CA LYS A 249 14.58 -14.57 11.16
C LYS A 249 15.39 -13.63 12.05
N ASN A 250 15.77 -12.45 11.56
CA ASN A 250 16.61 -11.52 12.30
C ASN A 250 16.06 -10.08 12.25
N PRO A 251 14.80 -9.87 12.67
CA PRO A 251 14.11 -8.60 12.53
C PRO A 251 14.65 -7.52 13.47
N SER A 252 14.39 -6.25 13.14
CA SER A 252 14.74 -5.10 13.96
C SER A 252 13.53 -4.19 14.20
N ILE A 253 13.10 -4.10 15.45
CA ILE A 253 12.05 -3.17 15.86
C ILE A 253 12.53 -1.72 15.68
N THR A 254 13.78 -1.45 15.98
CA THR A 254 14.39 -0.12 15.79
C THR A 254 14.38 0.30 14.31
N ASN A 255 14.71 -0.59 13.39
CA ASN A 255 14.63 -0.30 11.95
C ASN A 255 13.19 -0.01 11.51
N ILE A 256 12.21 -0.76 12.03
CA ILE A 256 10.79 -0.54 11.74
C ILE A 256 10.32 0.82 12.27
N LYS A 257 10.68 1.19 13.51
CA LYS A 257 10.37 2.53 14.05
C LYS A 257 11.02 3.65 13.24
N ASN A 258 12.26 3.47 12.80
CA ASN A 258 12.95 4.42 11.93
C ASN A 258 12.28 4.52 10.55
N TYR A 259 11.84 3.39 10.00
CA TYR A 259 11.11 3.33 8.73
C TYR A 259 9.80 4.11 8.81
N HIS A 260 8.97 3.89 9.84
CA HIS A 260 7.77 4.66 10.10
C HIS A 260 8.06 6.16 10.18
N LYS A 261 8.98 6.56 11.06
CA LYS A 261 9.35 7.96 11.28
C LYS A 261 9.88 8.65 10.00
N THR A 262 10.52 7.89 9.12
CA THR A 262 11.12 8.42 7.89
C THR A 262 10.09 8.60 6.78
N TRP A 263 9.25 7.60 6.56
CA TRP A 263 8.43 7.47 5.35
C TRP A 263 6.94 7.72 5.56
N TYR A 264 6.39 7.44 6.76
CA TYR A 264 4.96 7.61 7.08
C TYR A 264 4.68 9.05 7.55
N VAL A 265 4.93 9.98 6.68
CA VAL A 265 4.87 11.42 6.92
C VAL A 265 4.03 12.10 5.85
N PRO A 266 3.30 13.19 6.19
CA PRO A 266 2.28 13.75 5.29
C PRO A 266 2.83 14.14 3.92
N ASN A 267 4.04 14.67 3.81
CA ASN A 267 4.66 15.02 2.52
C ASN A 267 5.16 13.80 1.70
N ASN A 268 4.93 12.59 2.18
CA ASN A 268 5.15 11.32 1.47
C ASN A 268 3.88 10.46 1.35
N MET A 269 2.71 11.06 1.68
CA MET A 269 1.43 10.36 1.71
C MET A 269 0.41 11.04 0.82
N ALA A 270 -0.58 10.26 0.41
CA ALA A 270 -1.77 10.74 -0.26
C ALA A 270 -3.02 10.07 0.31
N ILE A 271 -4.11 10.84 0.44
CA ILE A 271 -5.44 10.33 0.73
C ILE A 271 -6.28 10.44 -0.55
N CYS A 272 -6.89 9.33 -0.97
CA CYS A 272 -7.80 9.32 -2.11
C CYS A 272 -9.20 8.95 -1.62
N LEU A 273 -10.20 9.76 -1.96
CA LEU A 273 -11.59 9.62 -1.54
C LEU A 273 -12.49 9.63 -2.77
N SER A 274 -13.33 8.62 -2.90
CA SER A 274 -14.33 8.54 -3.97
C SER A 274 -15.67 8.13 -3.38
N GLY A 275 -16.72 8.93 -3.59
CA GLY A 275 -18.05 8.61 -3.06
C GLY A 275 -18.94 9.80 -2.81
N ASP A 276 -19.92 9.63 -1.90
CA ASP A 276 -20.92 10.63 -1.59
C ASP A 276 -20.47 11.56 -0.46
N PHE A 277 -19.97 12.72 -0.84
CA PHE A 277 -19.57 13.79 0.08
C PHE A 277 -19.60 15.17 -0.61
N ASP A 278 -19.55 16.22 0.20
CA ASP A 278 -19.22 17.57 -0.24
C ASP A 278 -17.70 17.79 -0.14
N PRO A 279 -17.00 18.12 -1.25
CA PRO A 279 -15.54 18.23 -1.23
C PRO A 279 -15.00 19.35 -0.34
N ASP A 280 -15.74 20.45 -0.18
CA ASP A 280 -15.29 21.60 0.59
C ASP A 280 -15.38 21.29 2.11
N GLN A 281 -16.41 20.59 2.55
CA GLN A 281 -16.52 20.06 3.92
C GLN A 281 -15.52 18.91 4.16
N MET A 282 -15.31 18.08 3.15
CA MET A 282 -14.39 16.96 3.24
C MET A 282 -12.96 17.40 3.48
N ILE A 283 -12.46 18.41 2.74
CA ILE A 283 -11.09 18.89 2.91
C ILE A 283 -10.88 19.52 4.30
N GLU A 284 -11.89 20.19 4.84
CA GLU A 284 -11.86 20.72 6.20
C GLU A 284 -11.75 19.59 7.23
N THR A 285 -12.52 18.51 7.06
CA THR A 285 -12.43 17.33 7.93
C THR A 285 -11.04 16.66 7.84
N ILE A 286 -10.52 16.48 6.64
CA ILE A 286 -9.17 15.91 6.47
C ILE A 286 -8.12 16.84 7.09
N ASN A 287 -8.19 18.14 6.86
CA ASN A 287 -7.24 19.08 7.47
C ASN A 287 -7.34 19.12 9.00
N LYS A 288 -8.53 19.01 9.56
CA LYS A 288 -8.74 18.94 11.03
C LYS A 288 -7.95 17.81 11.67
N TYR A 289 -7.92 16.63 11.06
CA TYR A 289 -7.30 15.44 11.64
C TYR A 289 -5.88 15.18 11.16
N PHE A 290 -5.53 15.53 9.94
CA PHE A 290 -4.22 15.26 9.34
C PHE A 290 -3.34 16.50 9.18
N GLY A 291 -3.90 17.70 9.27
CA GLY A 291 -3.17 18.95 9.02
C GLY A 291 -2.05 19.24 10.03
N HIS A 292 -2.15 18.71 11.25
CA HIS A 292 -1.14 18.90 12.29
C HIS A 292 0.04 17.91 12.18
N LEU A 293 -0.06 16.87 11.38
CA LEU A 293 1.01 15.89 11.19
C LEU A 293 2.27 16.57 10.64
N LYS A 294 3.42 16.19 11.18
CA LYS A 294 4.68 16.84 10.85
C LYS A 294 5.31 16.23 9.61
N PRO A 295 5.64 17.05 8.60
CA PRO A 295 6.35 16.57 7.42
C PRO A 295 7.81 16.24 7.75
N ASN A 296 8.42 15.35 6.96
CA ASN A 296 9.85 15.12 6.98
C ASN A 296 10.53 15.97 5.89
N PRO A 297 11.21 17.08 6.23
CA PRO A 297 11.90 17.91 5.23
C PRO A 297 13.11 17.20 4.59
N ASN A 298 13.57 16.11 5.22
CA ASN A 298 14.73 15.35 4.80
C ASN A 298 14.33 13.96 4.28
N LEU A 299 13.22 13.86 3.55
CA LEU A 299 12.84 12.61 2.89
C LEU A 299 14.00 12.09 2.04
N PRO A 300 14.44 10.84 2.23
CA PRO A 300 15.49 10.26 1.42
C PRO A 300 15.09 10.23 -0.05
N LYS A 301 15.96 10.74 -0.92
CA LYS A 301 15.86 10.57 -2.36
C LYS A 301 16.76 9.42 -2.74
N LEU A 302 16.19 8.23 -2.85
CA LEU A 302 16.95 7.08 -3.30
C LEU A 302 17.27 7.25 -4.79
N PRO A 303 18.55 7.11 -5.18
CA PRO A 303 18.91 7.13 -6.59
C PRO A 303 18.33 5.90 -7.26
N VAL A 304 17.82 6.07 -8.48
CA VAL A 304 17.41 4.93 -9.31
C VAL A 304 18.67 4.16 -9.72
N THR A 305 18.76 2.90 -9.35
CA THR A 305 19.85 2.03 -9.78
C THR A 305 19.76 1.82 -11.28
N HIS A 306 20.82 2.14 -12.00
CA HIS A 306 20.84 2.05 -13.45
C HIS A 306 21.12 0.62 -13.90
N GLU A 307 20.22 0.09 -14.71
CA GLU A 307 20.32 -1.23 -15.30
C GLU A 307 21.03 -1.20 -16.68
N SER A 308 21.98 -2.06 -16.86
CA SER A 308 22.63 -2.23 -18.15
C SER A 308 21.68 -2.78 -19.23
N PRO A 309 21.82 -2.40 -20.51
CA PRO A 309 20.97 -2.96 -21.58
C PRO A 309 21.09 -4.49 -21.69
N ILE A 310 19.97 -5.18 -21.81
CA ILE A 310 19.92 -6.62 -22.06
C ILE A 310 20.34 -6.87 -23.51
N LYS A 311 21.47 -7.54 -23.73
CA LYS A 311 22.05 -7.75 -25.06
C LYS A 311 21.66 -9.09 -25.71
N ALA A 312 21.18 -10.02 -24.90
CA ALA A 312 20.77 -11.37 -25.35
C ALA A 312 19.65 -11.88 -24.43
N PRO A 313 18.79 -12.79 -24.90
CA PRO A 313 17.79 -13.41 -24.05
C PRO A 313 18.40 -14.07 -22.82
N VAL A 314 17.81 -13.80 -21.65
CA VAL A 314 18.14 -14.47 -20.40
C VAL A 314 17.05 -15.52 -20.16
N ILE A 315 17.44 -16.79 -20.12
CA ILE A 315 16.53 -17.91 -19.91
C ILE A 315 16.64 -18.36 -18.45
N LYS A 316 15.50 -18.49 -17.80
CA LYS A 316 15.33 -19.03 -16.45
C LYS A 316 14.33 -20.18 -16.48
N GLU A 317 14.71 -21.30 -15.94
CA GLU A 317 13.82 -22.45 -15.72
C GLU A 317 13.36 -22.46 -14.26
N VAL A 318 12.06 -22.57 -14.07
CA VAL A 318 11.44 -22.62 -12.75
C VAL A 318 10.70 -23.94 -12.62
N LEU A 319 11.10 -24.77 -11.68
CA LEU A 319 10.44 -26.04 -11.40
C LEU A 319 9.25 -25.81 -10.46
N GLY A 320 8.12 -26.42 -10.81
CA GLY A 320 6.87 -26.37 -10.08
C GLY A 320 5.98 -27.58 -10.34
N VAL A 321 4.78 -27.54 -9.78
CA VAL A 321 3.77 -28.61 -9.90
C VAL A 321 2.62 -28.24 -10.83
N ASP A 322 2.54 -26.95 -11.22
CA ASP A 322 1.55 -26.45 -12.13
C ASP A 322 1.84 -26.86 -13.58
N ALA A 323 0.84 -26.70 -14.45
CA ALA A 323 1.04 -26.88 -15.89
C ALA A 323 2.14 -25.97 -16.42
N GLU A 324 2.90 -26.47 -17.38
CA GLU A 324 3.96 -25.71 -18.04
C GLU A 324 3.46 -24.35 -18.52
N ASN A 325 4.27 -23.35 -18.31
CA ASN A 325 4.01 -21.99 -18.79
C ASN A 325 5.28 -21.35 -19.33
N VAL A 326 5.11 -20.39 -20.21
CA VAL A 326 6.19 -19.55 -20.75
C VAL A 326 5.85 -18.10 -20.45
N THR A 327 6.82 -17.38 -19.88
CA THR A 327 6.70 -15.93 -19.68
C THR A 327 7.86 -15.24 -20.39
N LEU A 328 7.53 -14.31 -21.27
CA LEU A 328 8.47 -13.43 -21.94
C LEU A 328 8.40 -12.05 -21.27
N GLY A 329 9.53 -11.42 -21.01
CA GLY A 329 9.59 -10.13 -20.35
C GLY A 329 10.55 -9.15 -21.03
N TRP A 330 10.15 -7.89 -21.08
CA TRP A 330 10.97 -6.78 -21.58
C TRP A 330 10.96 -5.63 -20.58
N ARG A 331 12.09 -4.97 -20.43
CA ARG A 331 12.25 -3.81 -19.56
C ARG A 331 12.03 -2.52 -20.34
N PHE A 332 11.25 -1.61 -19.73
CA PHE A 332 10.94 -0.28 -20.22
C PHE A 332 11.20 0.78 -19.14
N PRO A 333 11.21 2.09 -19.51
CA PRO A 333 11.18 3.18 -18.53
C PRO A 333 9.96 3.06 -17.61
N GLY A 334 10.05 3.64 -16.41
CA GLY A 334 9.00 3.57 -15.39
C GLY A 334 7.63 4.07 -15.83
N ALA A 335 6.62 3.77 -15.04
CA ALA A 335 5.20 4.00 -15.35
C ALA A 335 4.81 5.47 -15.62
N ALA A 336 5.64 6.44 -15.23
CA ALA A 336 5.44 7.85 -15.58
C ALA A 336 5.96 8.22 -16.99
N SER A 337 6.58 7.28 -17.71
CA SER A 337 7.06 7.48 -19.07
C SER A 337 5.89 7.60 -20.07
N PRO A 338 6.04 8.40 -21.15
CA PRO A 338 5.08 8.40 -22.26
C PRO A 338 4.85 7.03 -22.91
N ASP A 339 5.79 6.09 -22.73
CA ASP A 339 5.68 4.74 -23.28
C ASP A 339 4.57 3.91 -22.59
N GLN A 340 4.13 4.31 -21.39
CA GLN A 340 3.15 3.55 -20.61
C GLN A 340 1.83 3.34 -21.37
N ASP A 341 1.30 4.40 -21.97
CA ASP A 341 0.04 4.32 -22.72
C ASP A 341 0.18 3.44 -23.97
N LEU A 342 1.34 3.51 -24.62
CA LEU A 342 1.64 2.67 -25.79
C LEU A 342 1.77 1.19 -25.38
N LEU A 343 2.39 0.90 -24.24
CA LEU A 343 2.51 -0.45 -23.71
C LEU A 343 1.16 -1.01 -23.31
N ASN A 344 0.31 -0.22 -22.65
CA ASN A 344 -1.04 -0.61 -22.31
C ASN A 344 -1.87 -0.91 -23.55
N LEU A 345 -1.85 -0.02 -24.55
CA LEU A 345 -2.54 -0.24 -25.83
C LEU A 345 -2.01 -1.48 -26.55
N THR A 346 -0.69 -1.69 -26.53
CA THR A 346 -0.06 -2.89 -27.11
C THR A 346 -0.55 -4.15 -26.40
N GLY A 347 -0.63 -4.13 -25.08
CA GLY A 347 -1.19 -5.23 -24.28
C GLY A 347 -2.63 -5.58 -24.73
N GLU A 348 -3.49 -4.57 -24.84
CA GLU A 348 -4.88 -4.75 -25.27
C GLU A 348 -5.01 -5.29 -26.72
N ILE A 349 -4.13 -4.89 -27.64
CA ILE A 349 -4.09 -5.41 -29.00
C ILE A 349 -3.65 -6.88 -29.00
N ILE A 350 -2.70 -7.23 -28.16
CA ILE A 350 -2.14 -8.59 -28.08
C ILE A 350 -3.10 -9.53 -27.33
N ASN A 351 -3.66 -9.09 -26.19
CA ASN A 351 -4.55 -9.90 -25.36
C ASN A 351 -5.52 -9.01 -24.57
N ASN A 352 -6.81 -9.08 -24.88
CA ASN A 352 -7.88 -8.36 -24.17
C ASN A 352 -8.98 -9.29 -23.63
N GLY A 353 -8.75 -10.60 -23.66
CA GLY A 353 -9.68 -11.63 -23.21
C GLY A 353 -10.81 -11.95 -24.22
N LYS A 354 -10.83 -11.34 -25.41
CA LYS A 354 -11.89 -11.53 -26.43
C LYS A 354 -11.37 -11.67 -27.85
N ALA A 355 -10.64 -10.69 -28.32
CA ALA A 355 -10.28 -10.51 -29.73
C ALA A 355 -8.84 -10.04 -29.95
N GLY A 356 -7.99 -10.08 -28.92
CA GLY A 356 -6.56 -9.86 -29.06
C GLY A 356 -5.90 -10.95 -29.90
N LEU A 357 -4.73 -10.67 -30.42
CA LEU A 357 -4.01 -11.63 -31.30
C LEU A 357 -3.82 -12.99 -30.62
N LEU A 358 -3.40 -13.01 -29.34
CA LEU A 358 -3.23 -14.26 -28.61
C LEU A 358 -4.57 -14.92 -28.27
N ASP A 359 -5.63 -14.13 -28.05
CA ASP A 359 -6.98 -14.67 -27.83
C ASP A 359 -7.46 -15.48 -29.03
N ILE A 360 -7.30 -14.90 -30.24
CA ILE A 360 -7.76 -15.51 -31.48
C ILE A 360 -6.86 -16.70 -31.91
N ASP A 361 -5.53 -16.50 -31.87
CA ASP A 361 -4.60 -17.43 -32.48
C ASP A 361 -4.20 -18.60 -31.57
N LEU A 362 -4.32 -18.40 -30.24
CA LEU A 362 -3.89 -19.40 -29.26
C LEU A 362 -5.04 -19.91 -28.39
N VAL A 363 -5.78 -19.02 -27.72
CA VAL A 363 -6.80 -19.42 -26.74
C VAL A 363 -8.03 -20.00 -27.42
N GLN A 364 -8.62 -19.30 -28.40
CA GLN A 364 -9.80 -19.78 -29.15
C GLN A 364 -9.50 -21.03 -29.97
N GLN A 365 -8.26 -21.18 -30.43
CA GLN A 365 -7.82 -22.41 -31.12
C GLN A 365 -7.40 -23.54 -30.18
N GLN A 366 -7.57 -23.34 -28.87
CA GLN A 366 -7.24 -24.33 -27.84
C GLN A 366 -5.76 -24.82 -27.89
N LYS A 367 -4.84 -23.98 -28.34
CA LYS A 367 -3.40 -24.27 -28.32
C LYS A 367 -2.78 -24.07 -26.95
N VAL A 368 -3.37 -23.18 -26.16
CA VAL A 368 -2.99 -22.87 -24.76
C VAL A 368 -4.24 -22.74 -23.91
N LEU A 369 -4.10 -22.90 -22.59
CA LEU A 369 -5.19 -22.75 -21.65
C LEU A 369 -5.58 -21.28 -21.47
N SER A 370 -4.58 -20.41 -21.35
CA SER A 370 -4.76 -18.97 -21.19
C SER A 370 -3.52 -18.21 -21.64
N CYS A 371 -3.70 -16.94 -22.00
CA CYS A 371 -2.62 -16.00 -22.26
C CYS A 371 -2.84 -14.72 -21.47
N TYR A 372 -1.76 -13.99 -21.26
CA TYR A 372 -1.78 -12.65 -20.71
C TYR A 372 -0.73 -11.79 -21.42
N ALA A 373 -1.04 -10.52 -21.67
CA ALA A 373 -0.09 -9.51 -22.11
C ALA A 373 -0.36 -8.20 -21.36
N GLY A 374 0.66 -7.58 -20.78
CA GLY A 374 0.49 -6.34 -20.04
C GLY A 374 1.74 -5.87 -19.32
N THR A 375 1.58 -4.81 -18.52
CA THR A 375 2.68 -4.18 -17.79
C THR A 375 2.58 -4.41 -16.28
N TYR A 376 3.71 -4.36 -15.57
CA TYR A 376 3.72 -4.36 -14.10
C TYR A 376 3.61 -2.96 -13.48
N GLY A 377 3.81 -1.90 -14.25
CA GLY A 377 3.53 -0.52 -13.85
C GLY A 377 4.35 0.00 -12.66
N MET A 378 5.63 -0.36 -12.55
CA MET A 378 6.51 0.09 -11.47
C MET A 378 7.09 1.48 -11.76
N SER A 379 7.51 2.23 -10.72
CA SER A 379 7.84 3.65 -10.87
C SER A 379 9.18 3.94 -11.52
N ASP A 380 10.24 3.18 -11.22
CA ASP A 380 11.60 3.45 -11.73
C ASP A 380 11.83 2.79 -13.10
N TYR A 381 11.35 1.59 -13.25
CA TYR A 381 11.29 0.81 -14.48
C TYR A 381 9.93 0.17 -14.63
N ASN A 382 9.58 -0.21 -15.83
CA ASN A 382 8.41 -1.01 -16.13
C ASN A 382 8.82 -2.34 -16.77
N ALA A 383 8.01 -3.36 -16.59
CA ALA A 383 8.15 -4.63 -17.28
C ALA A 383 6.90 -4.84 -18.13
N PHE A 384 7.06 -5.01 -19.45
CA PHE A 384 6.03 -5.56 -20.31
C PHE A 384 6.22 -7.07 -20.38
N VAL A 385 5.16 -7.82 -20.11
CA VAL A 385 5.21 -9.29 -20.07
C VAL A 385 4.15 -9.90 -20.98
N ILE A 386 4.50 -11.02 -21.60
CA ILE A 386 3.57 -11.91 -22.29
C ILE A 386 3.73 -13.28 -21.66
N SER A 387 2.63 -13.89 -21.23
CA SER A 387 2.66 -15.25 -20.70
C SER A 387 1.61 -16.12 -21.35
N GLY A 388 1.93 -17.41 -21.48
CA GLY A 388 1.02 -18.44 -21.96
C GLY A 388 1.11 -19.66 -21.06
N ARG A 389 -0.04 -20.21 -20.70
CA ARG A 389 -0.15 -21.44 -19.90
C ARG A 389 -0.52 -22.60 -20.85
N CYS A 390 0.29 -23.65 -20.83
CA CYS A 390 0.05 -24.84 -21.65
C CYS A 390 -1.21 -25.58 -21.23
N LEU A 391 -1.79 -26.32 -22.17
CA LEU A 391 -2.80 -27.32 -21.85
C LEU A 391 -2.15 -28.40 -20.99
N LEU A 392 -2.82 -28.80 -19.90
CA LEU A 392 -2.42 -29.98 -19.16
C LEU A 392 -2.60 -31.21 -20.08
N TYR A 393 -1.54 -31.66 -20.72
CA TYR A 393 -1.53 -32.99 -21.28
C TYR A 393 -1.23 -33.97 -20.15
N THR A 394 -2.27 -34.62 -19.66
CA THR A 394 -2.10 -35.88 -18.96
C THR A 394 -1.79 -36.94 -20.02
N SER A 395 -0.56 -36.89 -20.59
CA SER A 395 -0.12 -37.87 -21.55
C SER A 395 0.18 -39.24 -20.96
N ASP A 396 0.03 -39.42 -19.67
CA ASP A 396 0.31 -40.66 -18.95
C ASP A 396 -0.93 -41.32 -18.35
N ALA A 397 -2.10 -41.09 -18.93
CA ALA A 397 -3.25 -41.93 -18.74
C ALA A 397 -3.33 -42.98 -19.88
N ALA A 398 -2.33 -43.84 -19.97
CA ALA A 398 -2.37 -45.05 -20.74
C ALA A 398 -2.05 -46.24 -19.85
#